data_4dd98ae8ee0e5b56fd7ccc01a3508a6d
#
_entry.id   4dd98ae8ee0e5b56fd7ccc01a3508a6d
#
_cell.length_a   1.000
_cell.length_b   1.000
_cell.length_c   1.000
_cell.angle_alpha   90.00
_cell.angle_beta   90.00
_cell.angle_gamma   90.00
#
_symmetry.space_group_name_H-M   'P 1'
#
loop_
_entity.id
_entity.type
_entity.pdbx_description
1 polymer ?
#
loop_
_entity_poly.entity_id
_entity_poly.type
_entity_poly.pdbx_seq_one_letter_code
_entity_poly.pdbx_strand_id
1 'polypeptide(L)'
;MNRHLVAGVALVSLSMTLTVARAFSPTIATVGQAVGAANGNSGAEPCARSPICAWGRGRDVITHEVRPPDMGFTYAYPFALPDGLTGGIAAVAINSKQHLFAFQRNPAGTPQLFEFDRNHQRVRAIGNDAIGHQNKAHGMAIDAEDNIWICDEHGDTVMKLSPEGKLLMTLGIKGQRGDWDESKGQRLLWQPLHVAFAPNGDIYIGMGHANESPNDTDKSPTNSSGAARVLHLDKNGAYINQWFGNKAGQGHFSMVHGLAVNPDNGNVYIGDREEYRLVVYDRRGTFVRTIQMRNLVCGLYVDPHHQLWMATGQDGQIFRIDWDGNILGAIGNGPGRGEGQFIESNYMAMDLEGNLYTGDTSVARITKMVAPRSERWIDVHT
;
A
#
# COMPACT_ATOMS: atom_id res chain seq x y z
N MET A 1 -10.31 -33.69 -67.41
CA MET A 1 -11.64 -33.14 -67.77
C MET A 1 -11.78 -31.79 -67.08
N ASN A 2 -11.94 -30.82 -67.94
CA ASN A 2 -12.10 -29.37 -67.65
C ASN A 2 -13.26 -29.04 -66.69
N ARG A 3 -13.10 -27.98 -65.89
CA ARG A 3 -13.91 -26.77 -66.08
C ARG A 3 -13.43 -25.62 -65.18
N HIS A 4 -13.16 -24.50 -65.85
CA HIS A 4 -12.98 -23.15 -65.36
C HIS A 4 -14.18 -22.64 -64.56
N LEU A 5 -13.95 -21.76 -63.56
CA LEU A 5 -14.89 -20.69 -63.30
C LEU A 5 -14.15 -19.43 -62.83
N VAL A 6 -14.47 -18.40 -63.44
CA VAL A 6 -14.16 -17.01 -63.61
C VAL A 6 -14.21 -16.20 -62.32
N ALA A 7 -13.25 -15.28 -62.20
CA ALA A 7 -13.19 -14.19 -61.22
C ALA A 7 -14.26 -13.12 -61.50
N GLY A 8 -14.92 -12.66 -60.47
CA GLY A 8 -15.73 -11.45 -60.47
C GLY A 8 -15.08 -10.39 -59.55
N VAL A 9 -14.56 -9.33 -60.17
CA VAL A 9 -14.07 -8.13 -59.51
C VAL A 9 -15.23 -7.19 -59.30
N ALA A 10 -15.58 -6.89 -58.07
CA ALA A 10 -16.49 -5.81 -57.74
C ALA A 10 -15.69 -4.60 -57.24
N LEU A 11 -15.71 -3.54 -58.02
CA LEU A 11 -15.25 -2.20 -57.63
C LEU A 11 -16.30 -1.61 -56.67
N VAL A 12 -15.85 -1.26 -55.48
CA VAL A 12 -16.63 -0.39 -54.58
C VAL A 12 -15.95 0.97 -54.55
N SER A 13 -16.63 1.96 -55.04
CA SER A 13 -16.26 3.37 -55.04
C SER A 13 -16.32 3.94 -53.61
N LEU A 14 -15.22 4.49 -53.14
CA LEU A 14 -15.11 5.19 -51.88
C LEU A 14 -15.44 6.67 -52.11
N SER A 15 -16.59 7.11 -51.63
CA SER A 15 -16.93 8.54 -51.56
C SER A 15 -16.38 9.10 -50.23
N MET A 16 -15.38 10.00 -50.35
CA MET A 16 -14.89 10.79 -49.23
C MET A 16 -15.89 11.90 -48.90
N THR A 17 -16.49 11.84 -47.75
CA THR A 17 -17.18 12.99 -47.15
C THR A 17 -16.21 13.70 -46.19
N LEU A 18 -15.85 14.91 -46.56
CA LEU A 18 -15.05 15.83 -45.76
C LEU A 18 -15.91 16.35 -44.59
N THR A 19 -15.63 15.92 -43.39
CA THR A 19 -16.25 16.50 -42.18
C THR A 19 -15.33 17.58 -41.62
N VAL A 20 -15.78 18.82 -41.69
CA VAL A 20 -15.12 20.00 -41.15
C VAL A 20 -15.11 19.91 -39.61
N ALA A 21 -13.96 19.77 -39.03
CA ALA A 21 -13.78 19.87 -37.59
C ALA A 21 -13.95 21.33 -37.14
N ARG A 22 -14.99 21.59 -36.38
CA ARG A 22 -15.14 22.84 -35.64
C ARG A 22 -14.21 22.83 -34.45
N ALA A 23 -13.30 23.78 -34.40
CA ALA A 23 -12.47 24.06 -33.27
C ALA A 23 -13.32 24.53 -32.09
N PHE A 24 -13.29 23.77 -30.99
CA PHE A 24 -13.82 24.24 -29.70
C PHE A 24 -12.72 25.04 -29.03
N SER A 25 -12.93 26.35 -28.86
CA SER A 25 -12.14 27.16 -27.94
C SER A 25 -12.57 26.82 -26.49
N PRO A 26 -11.65 26.57 -25.58
CA PRO A 26 -12.03 26.45 -24.17
C PRO A 26 -12.28 27.83 -23.59
N THR A 27 -13.52 28.09 -23.23
CA THR A 27 -13.89 29.24 -22.41
C THR A 27 -13.39 29.00 -21.01
N ILE A 28 -12.41 29.77 -20.58
CA ILE A 28 -11.96 29.80 -19.17
C ILE A 28 -13.07 30.48 -18.37
N ALA A 29 -13.80 29.68 -17.60
CA ALA A 29 -14.72 30.22 -16.60
C ALA A 29 -13.88 30.60 -15.37
N THR A 30 -13.75 31.90 -15.14
CA THR A 30 -13.27 32.49 -13.88
C THR A 30 -14.32 32.20 -12.80
N VAL A 31 -14.00 31.27 -11.91
CA VAL A 31 -14.78 31.06 -10.68
C VAL A 31 -14.34 32.14 -9.68
N GLY A 32 -15.26 33.03 -9.40
CA GLY A 32 -15.08 34.11 -8.44
C GLY A 32 -14.89 33.58 -7.01
N GLN A 33 -13.99 34.23 -6.32
CA GLN A 33 -13.75 34.06 -4.89
C GLN A 33 -15.00 34.36 -4.07
N ALA A 34 -15.43 33.40 -3.26
CA ALA A 34 -16.22 33.68 -2.07
C ALA A 34 -15.33 33.41 -0.86
N VAL A 35 -14.77 34.48 -0.30
CA VAL A 35 -14.10 34.47 1.00
C VAL A 35 -15.20 34.48 2.06
N GLY A 36 -15.54 33.33 2.59
CA GLY A 36 -16.38 33.20 3.78
C GLY A 36 -15.50 32.92 4.99
N ALA A 37 -15.44 33.86 5.91
CA ALA A 37 -14.84 33.68 7.21
C ALA A 37 -15.61 32.59 7.98
N ALA A 38 -14.97 31.46 8.25
CA ALA A 38 -15.51 30.42 9.10
C ALA A 38 -14.99 30.59 10.52
N ASN A 39 -15.89 30.97 11.38
CA ASN A 39 -15.73 30.88 12.84
C ASN A 39 -15.68 29.41 13.26
N GLY A 40 -14.82 29.14 14.23
CA GLY A 40 -14.48 27.83 14.73
C GLY A 40 -15.64 27.04 15.30
N ASN A 41 -15.39 25.79 15.30
CA ASN A 41 -16.10 24.64 15.82
C ASN A 41 -16.80 23.81 14.75
N SER A 42 -16.04 23.09 13.98
CA SER A 42 -16.57 22.02 13.17
C SER A 42 -15.83 20.74 13.53
N GLY A 43 -16.56 19.84 14.16
CA GLY A 43 -16.25 18.44 13.96
C GLY A 43 -16.13 18.23 12.44
N ALA A 44 -14.94 17.91 11.96
CA ALA A 44 -14.73 17.63 10.56
C ALA A 44 -15.75 16.58 10.15
N GLU A 45 -16.69 16.95 9.28
CA GLU A 45 -17.50 15.96 8.59
C GLU A 45 -16.53 14.97 7.96
N PRO A 46 -16.62 13.69 8.30
CA PRO A 46 -15.76 12.72 7.67
C PRO A 46 -16.03 12.80 6.17
N CYS A 47 -15.01 13.08 5.39
CA CYS A 47 -15.04 12.84 3.95
C CYS A 47 -15.10 11.34 3.68
N ALA A 48 -15.81 10.69 4.59
CA ALA A 48 -16.08 9.29 4.54
C ALA A 48 -16.79 9.02 3.23
N ARG A 49 -16.16 8.23 2.36
CA ARG A 49 -16.85 7.44 1.36
C ARG A 49 -16.81 7.88 -0.09
N SER A 50 -15.97 8.84 -0.47
CA SER A 50 -15.73 9.06 -1.89
C SER A 50 -14.22 9.05 -2.18
N PRO A 51 -13.73 8.15 -3.03
CA PRO A 51 -12.36 8.22 -3.55
C PRO A 51 -12.02 9.60 -4.11
N ILE A 52 -13.03 10.30 -4.64
CA ILE A 52 -12.89 11.66 -5.17
C ILE A 52 -12.58 12.68 -4.08
N CYS A 53 -13.09 12.51 -2.88
CA CYS A 53 -12.79 13.42 -1.76
C CYS A 53 -11.35 13.26 -1.26
N ALA A 54 -10.86 12.02 -1.16
CA ALA A 54 -9.47 11.75 -0.81
C ALA A 54 -8.53 12.35 -1.87
N TRP A 55 -8.84 12.14 -3.14
CA TRP A 55 -8.11 12.71 -4.27
C TRP A 55 -8.12 14.25 -4.27
N GLY A 56 -9.24 14.87 -3.93
CA GLY A 56 -9.35 16.33 -3.88
C GLY A 56 -8.48 16.92 -2.77
N ARG A 57 -8.53 16.38 -1.58
CA ARG A 57 -7.79 16.91 -0.44
C ARG A 57 -6.28 16.79 -0.60
N GLY A 58 -5.78 15.64 -1.02
CA GLY A 58 -4.37 15.44 -1.26
C GLY A 58 -3.82 16.37 -2.34
N ARG A 59 -4.57 16.58 -3.42
CA ARG A 59 -4.21 17.52 -4.47
C ARG A 59 -4.19 18.97 -4.01
N ASP A 60 -5.19 19.40 -3.26
CA ASP A 60 -5.27 20.76 -2.76
C ASP A 60 -4.12 21.08 -1.80
N VAL A 61 -3.76 20.14 -0.95
CA VAL A 61 -2.61 20.27 -0.05
C VAL A 61 -1.29 20.37 -0.83
N ILE A 62 -1.10 19.54 -1.85
CA ILE A 62 0.12 19.57 -2.68
C ILE A 62 0.23 20.87 -3.48
N THR A 63 -0.89 21.45 -3.91
CA THR A 63 -0.90 22.65 -4.77
C THR A 63 -0.77 23.95 -4.00
N HIS A 64 -1.18 24.01 -2.75
CA HIS A 64 -1.28 25.26 -1.98
C HIS A 64 -0.23 25.45 -0.90
N GLU A 65 0.61 24.45 -0.63
CA GLU A 65 1.65 24.55 0.38
C GLU A 65 3.06 24.39 -0.20
N VAL A 66 4.05 24.80 0.61
CA VAL A 66 5.46 24.57 0.28
C VAL A 66 5.66 23.07 0.02
N ARG A 67 6.04 22.73 -1.20
CA ARG A 67 6.37 21.35 -1.54
C ARG A 67 7.49 20.87 -0.64
N PRO A 68 7.39 19.63 -0.12
CA PRO A 68 8.52 19.03 0.59
C PRO A 68 9.76 19.06 -0.30
N PRO A 69 10.96 19.17 0.28
CA PRO A 69 12.19 19.06 -0.49
C PRO A 69 12.20 17.80 -1.35
N ASP A 70 12.49 17.95 -2.64
CA ASP A 70 12.75 16.82 -3.51
C ASP A 70 14.05 16.14 -3.05
N MET A 71 13.98 14.84 -2.80
CA MET A 71 15.14 14.08 -2.35
C MET A 71 16.09 13.69 -3.48
N GLY A 72 15.80 14.07 -4.72
CA GLY A 72 16.67 13.83 -5.87
C GLY A 72 16.73 12.37 -6.33
N PHE A 73 15.79 11.53 -5.92
CA PHE A 73 15.69 10.17 -6.45
C PHE A 73 15.32 10.21 -7.92
N THR A 74 15.97 9.37 -8.72
CA THR A 74 15.72 9.29 -10.15
C THR A 74 14.96 8.02 -10.50
N TYR A 75 13.98 8.17 -11.38
CA TYR A 75 13.22 7.04 -11.89
C TYR A 75 14.12 6.11 -12.71
N ALA A 76 14.20 4.84 -12.32
CA ALA A 76 14.74 3.79 -13.15
C ALA A 76 13.61 3.10 -13.90
N TYR A 77 13.82 2.85 -15.18
CA TYR A 77 12.83 2.14 -15.99
C TYR A 77 12.44 0.81 -15.31
N PRO A 78 11.15 0.48 -15.21
CA PRO A 78 10.75 -0.77 -14.58
C PRO A 78 11.39 -1.93 -15.36
N PHE A 79 11.96 -2.87 -14.63
CA PHE A 79 12.43 -4.11 -15.26
C PHE A 79 11.24 -4.91 -15.81
N ALA A 80 11.49 -5.70 -16.83
CA ALA A 80 10.46 -6.51 -17.48
C ALA A 80 9.81 -7.44 -16.46
N LEU A 81 8.49 -7.34 -16.36
CA LEU A 81 7.73 -8.24 -15.48
C LEU A 81 7.65 -9.61 -16.13
N PRO A 82 7.81 -10.71 -15.37
CA PRO A 82 7.70 -12.06 -15.89
C PRO A 82 6.27 -12.42 -16.24
N ASP A 83 6.11 -13.44 -17.07
CA ASP A 83 4.82 -14.04 -17.35
C ASP A 83 4.10 -14.43 -16.06
N GLY A 84 2.82 -14.12 -15.99
CA GLY A 84 1.97 -14.36 -14.82
C GLY A 84 1.96 -13.23 -13.80
N LEU A 85 2.85 -12.22 -13.89
CA LEU A 85 2.77 -11.01 -13.08
C LEU A 85 2.01 -9.93 -13.86
N THR A 86 0.69 -10.00 -13.81
CA THR A 86 -0.24 -9.18 -14.61
C THR A 86 -1.23 -8.39 -13.76
N GLY A 87 -1.31 -8.67 -12.46
CA GLY A 87 -2.17 -7.99 -11.51
C GLY A 87 -1.51 -6.77 -10.88
N GLY A 88 -2.31 -5.94 -10.22
CA GLY A 88 -1.80 -4.82 -9.42
C GLY A 88 -0.88 -5.32 -8.30
N ILE A 89 0.24 -4.65 -8.12
CA ILE A 89 1.24 -5.02 -7.12
C ILE A 89 0.86 -4.42 -5.79
N ALA A 90 0.34 -5.25 -4.89
CA ALA A 90 -0.13 -4.82 -3.58
C ALA A 90 1.01 -4.43 -2.65
N ALA A 91 2.09 -5.21 -2.64
CA ALA A 91 3.25 -4.97 -1.80
C ALA A 91 4.55 -5.47 -2.44
N VAL A 92 5.65 -4.86 -2.03
CA VAL A 92 7.00 -5.33 -2.28
C VAL A 92 7.78 -5.42 -0.97
N ALA A 93 8.76 -6.32 -0.90
CA ALA A 93 9.68 -6.45 0.23
C ALA A 93 11.04 -6.93 -0.26
N ILE A 94 12.10 -6.69 0.51
CA ILE A 94 13.47 -7.13 0.18
C ILE A 94 14.02 -7.92 1.36
N ASN A 95 14.64 -9.07 1.07
CA ASN A 95 15.26 -9.91 2.09
C ASN A 95 16.75 -9.60 2.31
N SER A 96 17.40 -10.31 3.25
CA SER A 96 18.81 -10.10 3.56
C SER A 96 19.75 -10.39 2.38
N LYS A 97 19.33 -11.21 1.42
CA LYS A 97 20.07 -11.51 0.16
C LYS A 97 19.87 -10.43 -0.91
N GLN A 98 19.12 -9.38 -0.60
CA GLN A 98 18.73 -8.32 -1.55
C GLN A 98 17.87 -8.85 -2.71
N HIS A 99 17.10 -9.89 -2.45
CA HIS A 99 16.08 -10.33 -3.38
C HIS A 99 14.81 -9.53 -3.15
N LEU A 100 14.22 -9.06 -4.24
CA LEU A 100 12.95 -8.34 -4.24
C LEU A 100 11.82 -9.34 -4.35
N PHE A 101 10.83 -9.21 -3.48
CA PHE A 101 9.57 -9.93 -3.55
C PHE A 101 8.46 -8.98 -3.99
N ALA A 102 7.54 -9.49 -4.82
CA ALA A 102 6.35 -8.78 -5.25
C ALA A 102 5.11 -9.64 -5.01
N PHE A 103 4.11 -9.06 -4.35
CA PHE A 103 2.85 -9.69 -4.04
C PHE A 103 1.72 -9.02 -4.82
N GLN A 104 1.10 -9.76 -5.75
CA GLN A 104 0.13 -9.22 -6.69
C GLN A 104 -1.31 -9.61 -6.36
N ARG A 105 -2.23 -8.73 -6.74
CA ARG A 105 -3.68 -8.99 -6.83
C ARG A 105 -3.96 -9.66 -8.17
N ASN A 106 -4.36 -10.92 -8.18
CA ASN A 106 -4.52 -11.67 -9.41
C ASN A 106 -5.66 -12.68 -9.31
N PRO A 107 -6.32 -13.04 -10.43
CA PRO A 107 -7.33 -14.11 -10.48
C PRO A 107 -6.81 -15.46 -10.00
N ALA A 108 -7.71 -16.27 -9.52
CA ALA A 108 -7.41 -17.64 -9.11
C ALA A 108 -6.69 -18.43 -10.22
N GLY A 109 -5.75 -19.28 -9.83
CA GLY A 109 -5.01 -20.14 -10.75
C GLY A 109 -3.65 -19.61 -11.20
N THR A 110 -3.29 -18.36 -10.84
CA THR A 110 -1.98 -17.80 -11.15
C THR A 110 -1.18 -17.55 -9.86
N PRO A 111 0.16 -17.68 -9.90
CA PRO A 111 1.00 -17.32 -8.76
C PRO A 111 0.78 -15.87 -8.33
N GLN A 112 0.75 -15.61 -7.04
CA GLN A 112 0.57 -14.27 -6.51
C GLN A 112 1.84 -13.69 -5.92
N LEU A 113 2.83 -14.50 -5.58
CA LEU A 113 4.09 -14.08 -4.98
C LEU A 113 5.26 -14.44 -5.91
N PHE A 114 6.09 -13.44 -6.21
CA PHE A 114 7.26 -13.56 -7.07
C PHE A 114 8.51 -13.12 -6.35
N GLU A 115 9.62 -13.81 -6.62
CA GLU A 115 10.96 -13.45 -6.14
C GLU A 115 11.88 -13.13 -7.31
N PHE A 116 12.62 -12.03 -7.18
CA PHE A 116 13.61 -11.53 -8.13
C PHE A 116 14.97 -11.41 -7.44
N ASP A 117 16.04 -11.71 -8.16
CA ASP A 117 17.39 -11.47 -7.68
C ASP A 117 17.79 -9.98 -7.74
N ARG A 118 19.02 -9.67 -7.35
CA ARG A 118 19.59 -8.32 -7.39
C ARG A 118 19.59 -7.66 -8.77
N ASN A 119 19.60 -8.49 -9.82
CA ASN A 119 19.59 -8.06 -11.22
C ASN A 119 18.17 -7.98 -11.77
N HIS A 120 17.17 -8.12 -10.91
CA HIS A 120 15.75 -8.15 -11.24
C HIS A 120 15.35 -9.32 -12.17
N GLN A 121 16.15 -10.41 -12.16
CA GLN A 121 15.77 -11.63 -12.85
C GLN A 121 14.86 -12.48 -11.95
N ARG A 122 13.80 -13.04 -12.54
CA ARG A 122 12.90 -13.91 -11.79
C ARG A 122 13.64 -15.14 -11.27
N VAL A 123 13.66 -15.32 -9.96
CA VAL A 123 14.16 -16.52 -9.31
C VAL A 123 13.07 -17.59 -9.32
N ARG A 124 11.86 -17.25 -8.87
CA ARG A 124 10.72 -18.15 -8.80
C ARG A 124 9.41 -17.42 -8.65
N ALA A 125 8.32 -18.18 -8.81
CA ALA A 125 6.99 -17.80 -8.35
C ALA A 125 6.53 -18.83 -7.31
N ILE A 126 5.91 -18.38 -6.23
CA ILE A 126 5.30 -19.21 -5.20
C ILE A 126 3.85 -19.41 -5.60
N GLY A 127 3.48 -20.63 -5.93
CA GLY A 127 2.18 -20.97 -6.47
C GLY A 127 1.09 -21.12 -5.42
N ASN A 128 -0.15 -21.18 -5.90
CA ASN A 128 -1.34 -21.33 -5.06
C ASN A 128 -1.42 -22.69 -4.36
N ASP A 129 -0.73 -23.71 -4.85
CA ASP A 129 -0.59 -25.02 -4.21
C ASP A 129 0.16 -24.94 -2.87
N ALA A 130 1.08 -23.97 -2.74
CA ALA A 130 1.85 -23.77 -1.51
C ALA A 130 1.08 -22.95 -0.45
N ILE A 131 0.33 -21.92 -0.88
CA ILE A 131 -0.30 -20.93 0.02
C ILE A 131 -1.81 -20.82 -0.16
N GLY A 132 -2.39 -21.48 -1.15
CA GLY A 132 -3.75 -21.22 -1.61
C GLY A 132 -3.89 -19.89 -2.33
N HIS A 133 -5.03 -19.68 -2.97
CA HIS A 133 -5.34 -18.38 -3.57
C HIS A 133 -5.67 -17.35 -2.50
N GLN A 134 -5.02 -16.20 -2.54
CA GLN A 134 -5.33 -15.07 -1.67
C GLN A 134 -6.47 -14.26 -2.28
N ASN A 135 -7.56 -14.06 -1.52
CA ASN A 135 -8.76 -13.41 -2.05
C ASN A 135 -8.50 -11.94 -2.39
N LYS A 136 -7.68 -11.26 -1.57
CA LYS A 136 -7.16 -9.91 -1.88
C LYS A 136 -5.77 -9.74 -1.27
N ALA A 137 -4.74 -9.88 -2.08
CA ALA A 137 -3.37 -9.60 -1.67
C ALA A 137 -3.27 -8.16 -1.16
N HIS A 138 -2.66 -7.96 0.02
CA HIS A 138 -2.50 -6.64 0.61
C HIS A 138 -1.06 -6.43 1.10
N GLY A 139 -0.80 -6.42 2.40
CA GLY A 139 0.54 -6.18 2.92
C GLY A 139 1.46 -7.40 2.80
N MET A 140 2.75 -7.13 2.71
CA MET A 140 3.82 -8.10 2.80
C MET A 140 4.98 -7.52 3.59
N ALA A 141 5.60 -8.35 4.43
CA ALA A 141 6.81 -8.00 5.16
C ALA A 141 7.75 -9.19 5.22
N ILE A 142 9.04 -8.95 5.47
CA ILE A 142 10.05 -9.99 5.67
C ILE A 142 10.64 -9.79 7.07
N ASP A 143 10.67 -10.87 7.87
CA ASP A 143 11.21 -10.82 9.22
C ASP A 143 12.76 -11.00 9.23
N ALA A 144 13.37 -10.90 10.39
CA ALA A 144 14.83 -10.97 10.55
C ALA A 144 15.44 -12.34 10.15
N GLU A 145 14.63 -13.38 10.08
CA GLU A 145 14.99 -14.73 9.61
C GLU A 145 14.68 -14.95 8.12
N ASP A 146 14.41 -13.88 7.37
CA ASP A 146 14.00 -13.92 5.96
C ASP A 146 12.66 -14.63 5.71
N ASN A 147 11.83 -14.88 6.74
CA ASN A 147 10.51 -15.43 6.49
C ASN A 147 9.59 -14.36 5.88
N ILE A 148 8.77 -14.79 4.94
CA ILE A 148 7.88 -13.93 4.19
C ILE A 148 6.51 -13.96 4.84
N TRP A 149 6.01 -12.78 5.21
CA TRP A 149 4.67 -12.61 5.78
C TRP A 149 3.77 -11.93 4.77
N ILE A 150 2.59 -12.49 4.52
CA ILE A 150 1.60 -11.97 3.59
C ILE A 150 0.23 -11.84 4.25
N CYS A 151 -0.48 -10.77 3.91
CA CYS A 151 -1.85 -10.51 4.36
C CYS A 151 -2.84 -10.79 3.23
N ASP A 152 -3.81 -11.66 3.48
CA ASP A 152 -5.00 -11.84 2.64
C ASP A 152 -6.16 -11.04 3.26
N GLU A 153 -6.37 -9.83 2.77
CA GLU A 153 -7.37 -8.92 3.31
C GLU A 153 -8.79 -9.51 3.30
N HIS A 154 -9.23 -10.04 2.15
CA HIS A 154 -10.56 -10.63 2.03
C HIS A 154 -10.61 -12.11 2.42
N GLY A 155 -9.47 -12.73 2.66
CA GLY A 155 -9.38 -14.07 3.21
C GLY A 155 -9.31 -14.09 4.73
N ASP A 156 -9.17 -12.91 5.36
CA ASP A 156 -9.07 -12.74 6.81
C ASP A 156 -7.94 -13.57 7.44
N THR A 157 -6.80 -13.68 6.73
CA THR A 157 -5.63 -14.45 7.17
C THR A 157 -4.31 -13.72 6.98
N VAL A 158 -3.36 -14.04 7.85
CA VAL A 158 -1.94 -13.72 7.67
C VAL A 158 -1.16 -15.02 7.63
N MET A 159 -0.28 -15.15 6.65
CA MET A 159 0.54 -16.34 6.47
C MET A 159 2.02 -16.01 6.63
N LYS A 160 2.76 -16.87 7.34
CA LYS A 160 4.21 -16.88 7.41
C LYS A 160 4.75 -18.00 6.55
N LEU A 161 5.66 -17.67 5.63
CA LEU A 161 6.35 -18.63 4.77
C LEU A 161 7.84 -18.63 5.13
N SER A 162 8.49 -19.79 4.97
CA SER A 162 9.95 -19.85 5.05
C SER A 162 10.59 -19.06 3.90
N PRO A 163 11.92 -18.77 3.97
CA PRO A 163 12.64 -18.17 2.85
C PRO A 163 12.48 -18.96 1.53
N GLU A 164 12.26 -20.27 1.60
CA GLU A 164 12.03 -21.14 0.43
C GLU A 164 10.58 -21.12 -0.07
N GLY A 165 9.66 -20.42 0.62
CA GLY A 165 8.26 -20.31 0.28
C GLY A 165 7.37 -21.42 0.85
N LYS A 166 7.85 -22.19 1.83
CA LYS A 166 7.05 -23.21 2.52
C LYS A 166 6.17 -22.52 3.59
N LEU A 167 4.88 -22.86 3.63
CA LEU A 167 3.98 -22.39 4.67
C LEU A 167 4.42 -22.89 6.07
N LEU A 168 4.69 -21.97 6.98
CA LEU A 168 5.09 -22.24 8.36
C LEU A 168 3.96 -22.00 9.35
N MET A 169 3.14 -20.95 9.13
CA MET A 169 2.09 -20.55 10.05
C MET A 169 0.96 -19.87 9.27
N THR A 170 -0.26 -20.06 9.75
CA THR A 170 -1.43 -19.27 9.35
C THR A 170 -2.10 -18.72 10.59
N LEU A 171 -2.30 -17.41 10.62
CA LEU A 171 -3.09 -16.71 11.63
C LEU A 171 -4.45 -16.35 11.02
N GLY A 172 -5.52 -16.52 11.82
CA GLY A 172 -6.88 -16.44 11.31
C GLY A 172 -7.35 -17.75 10.67
N ILE A 173 -8.60 -17.75 10.25
CA ILE A 173 -9.22 -18.87 9.52
C ILE A 173 -9.79 -18.31 8.22
N LYS A 174 -9.36 -18.87 7.09
CA LYS A 174 -9.73 -18.33 5.78
C LYS A 174 -11.24 -18.23 5.58
N GLY A 175 -11.68 -17.00 5.26
CA GLY A 175 -13.09 -16.67 5.06
C GLY A 175 -13.92 -16.63 6.35
N GLN A 176 -13.29 -16.67 7.51
CA GLN A 176 -13.96 -16.51 8.81
C GLN A 176 -13.48 -15.23 9.48
N ARG A 177 -14.28 -14.21 9.38
CA ARG A 177 -14.03 -12.90 9.95
C ARG A 177 -14.48 -12.82 11.40
N GLY A 178 -13.71 -12.19 12.27
CA GLY A 178 -14.08 -12.02 13.67
C GLY A 178 -12.98 -11.56 14.60
N ASP A 179 -13.23 -11.69 15.89
CA ASP A 179 -12.33 -11.23 16.93
C ASP A 179 -11.31 -12.30 17.33
N TRP A 180 -10.17 -11.82 17.81
CA TRP A 180 -9.21 -12.64 18.52
C TRP A 180 -9.55 -12.63 20.02
N ASP A 181 -9.95 -13.77 20.55
CA ASP A 181 -10.35 -13.94 21.96
C ASP A 181 -9.74 -15.24 22.52
N GLU A 182 -8.60 -15.11 23.19
CA GLU A 182 -7.91 -16.27 23.78
C GLU A 182 -8.77 -16.99 24.83
N SER A 183 -9.64 -16.25 25.55
CA SER A 183 -10.51 -16.85 26.57
C SER A 183 -11.52 -17.83 26.00
N LYS A 184 -11.86 -17.68 24.73
CA LYS A 184 -12.77 -18.54 23.98
C LYS A 184 -12.05 -19.49 23.02
N GLY A 185 -10.71 -19.43 22.94
CA GLY A 185 -9.94 -20.14 21.92
C GLY A 185 -10.24 -19.66 20.50
N GLN A 186 -10.80 -18.47 20.33
CA GLN A 186 -11.15 -17.88 19.06
C GLN A 186 -9.99 -17.05 18.56
N ARG A 187 -9.45 -17.41 17.40
CA ARG A 187 -8.29 -16.74 16.79
C ARG A 187 -8.63 -16.28 15.38
N LEU A 188 -9.55 -15.32 15.28
CA LEU A 188 -10.02 -14.80 14.01
C LEU A 188 -9.41 -13.41 13.76
N LEU A 189 -9.27 -13.07 12.48
CA LEU A 189 -8.83 -11.77 12.01
C LEU A 189 -9.97 -11.07 11.27
N TRP A 190 -9.81 -9.78 11.03
CA TRP A 190 -10.76 -8.99 10.27
C TRP A 190 -10.02 -8.07 9.30
N GLN A 191 -9.92 -8.48 8.03
CA GLN A 191 -9.24 -7.72 6.99
C GLN A 191 -7.82 -7.30 7.42
N PRO A 192 -6.88 -8.23 7.59
CA PRO A 192 -5.50 -7.89 7.92
C PRO A 192 -4.83 -7.18 6.75
N LEU A 193 -4.15 -6.07 7.05
CA LEU A 193 -3.60 -5.16 6.04
C LEU A 193 -2.08 -5.12 6.05
N HIS A 194 -1.48 -5.09 7.22
CA HIS A 194 -0.03 -4.93 7.36
C HIS A 194 0.51 -5.72 8.55
N VAL A 195 1.73 -6.21 8.41
CA VAL A 195 2.52 -6.82 9.49
C VAL A 195 3.77 -5.98 9.70
N ALA A 196 4.06 -5.64 10.95
CA ALA A 196 5.30 -4.98 11.34
C ALA A 196 5.97 -5.74 12.50
N PHE A 197 7.29 -5.62 12.60
CA PHE A 197 8.07 -6.31 13.61
C PHE A 197 8.77 -5.31 14.54
N ALA A 198 8.81 -5.65 15.83
CA ALA A 198 9.67 -4.97 16.76
C ALA A 198 11.10 -5.58 16.73
N PRO A 199 12.13 -4.87 17.22
CA PRO A 199 13.50 -5.40 17.27
C PRO A 199 13.65 -6.69 18.08
N ASN A 200 12.77 -6.95 19.03
CA ASN A 200 12.75 -8.21 19.82
C ASN A 200 12.04 -9.36 19.09
N GLY A 201 11.54 -9.12 17.88
CA GLY A 201 10.80 -10.08 17.06
C GLY A 201 9.29 -10.12 17.30
N ASP A 202 8.76 -9.32 18.22
CA ASP A 202 7.30 -9.22 18.40
C ASP A 202 6.62 -8.79 17.11
N ILE A 203 5.42 -9.32 16.89
CA ILE A 203 4.65 -9.20 15.66
C ILE A 203 3.45 -8.31 15.93
N TYR A 204 3.27 -7.30 15.10
CA TYR A 204 2.10 -6.43 15.11
C TYR A 204 1.32 -6.61 13.81
N ILE A 205 0.02 -6.87 13.91
CA ILE A 205 -0.88 -7.03 12.76
C ILE A 205 -1.93 -5.94 12.79
N GLY A 206 -1.92 -5.09 11.77
CA GLY A 206 -2.91 -4.06 11.56
C GLY A 206 -4.08 -4.57 10.74
N MET A 207 -5.30 -4.20 11.13
CA MET A 207 -6.55 -4.68 10.55
C MET A 207 -7.58 -3.58 10.35
N GLY A 208 -8.60 -3.88 9.55
CA GLY A 208 -9.80 -3.07 9.44
C GLY A 208 -9.81 -2.14 8.24
N HIS A 209 -9.84 -2.69 7.04
CA HIS A 209 -10.07 -1.95 5.81
C HIS A 209 -11.58 -1.82 5.57
N ALA A 210 -12.21 -0.84 6.20
CA ALA A 210 -13.65 -0.69 6.08
C ALA A 210 -14.07 -0.11 4.73
N ASN A 211 -15.11 -0.72 4.14
CA ASN A 211 -15.99 -0.14 3.10
C ASN A 211 -15.39 0.14 1.72
N GLU A 212 -14.39 -0.57 1.24
CA GLU A 212 -13.90 -0.39 -0.15
C GLU A 212 -14.77 -1.09 -1.23
N SER A 213 -15.60 -2.03 -0.88
CA SER A 213 -16.45 -2.69 -1.85
C SER A 213 -17.90 -2.22 -1.77
N PRO A 214 -18.49 -1.71 -2.87
CA PRO A 214 -19.93 -1.48 -2.96
C PRO A 214 -20.75 -2.75 -2.73
N ASN A 215 -20.13 -3.91 -2.91
CA ASN A 215 -20.71 -5.23 -2.71
C ASN A 215 -20.33 -5.88 -1.38
N ASP A 216 -19.53 -5.19 -0.55
CA ASP A 216 -19.27 -5.66 0.79
C ASP A 216 -20.57 -5.53 1.59
N THR A 217 -21.24 -6.67 1.77
CA THR A 217 -22.49 -6.76 2.53
C THR A 217 -22.25 -6.48 4.01
N ASP A 218 -21.01 -6.45 4.43
CA ASP A 218 -20.60 -6.06 5.76
C ASP A 218 -20.53 -4.53 5.89
N LYS A 219 -21.68 -3.94 5.63
CA LYS A 219 -21.94 -2.52 5.90
C LYS A 219 -22.04 -2.29 7.40
N SER A 220 -21.03 -2.64 8.14
CA SER A 220 -20.88 -2.03 9.45
C SER A 220 -20.68 -0.54 9.21
N PRO A 221 -21.66 0.28 9.53
CA PRO A 221 -21.74 1.66 9.03
C PRO A 221 -20.70 2.58 9.65
N THR A 222 -19.96 2.06 10.53
CA THR A 222 -18.84 2.71 11.16
C THR A 222 -17.88 1.61 11.51
N ASN A 223 -16.63 1.78 11.32
CA ASN A 223 -15.59 0.99 11.94
C ASN A 223 -15.69 0.86 13.43
N SER A 224 -16.80 1.24 13.98
CA SER A 224 -17.28 0.96 15.32
C SER A 224 -17.38 -0.54 15.64
N SER A 225 -17.27 -1.40 14.65
CA SER A 225 -17.45 -2.85 14.79
C SER A 225 -16.22 -3.63 15.22
N GLY A 226 -15.17 -2.98 15.69
CA GLY A 226 -13.97 -3.69 16.15
C GLY A 226 -13.05 -4.20 15.03
N ALA A 227 -13.36 -3.89 13.76
CA ALA A 227 -12.51 -4.24 12.63
C ALA A 227 -11.15 -3.55 12.71
N ALA A 228 -11.13 -2.22 12.95
CA ALA A 228 -9.89 -1.46 13.12
C ALA A 228 -9.20 -1.84 14.43
N ARG A 229 -8.14 -2.62 14.31
CA ARG A 229 -7.47 -3.23 15.44
C ARG A 229 -5.99 -3.45 15.16
N VAL A 230 -5.17 -3.35 16.20
CA VAL A 230 -3.80 -3.87 16.20
C VAL A 230 -3.75 -5.08 17.12
N LEU A 231 -3.31 -6.20 16.60
CA LEU A 231 -3.01 -7.43 17.35
C LEU A 231 -1.51 -7.50 17.58
N HIS A 232 -1.09 -7.73 18.82
CA HIS A 232 0.30 -7.88 19.23
C HIS A 232 0.55 -9.32 19.70
N LEU A 233 1.46 -9.98 19.01
CA LEU A 233 1.89 -11.34 19.29
C LEU A 233 3.39 -11.34 19.59
N ASP A 234 3.86 -12.34 20.31
CA ASP A 234 5.30 -12.59 20.42
C ASP A 234 5.87 -13.16 19.10
N LYS A 235 7.17 -13.29 19.02
CA LYS A 235 7.88 -13.84 17.85
C LYS A 235 7.45 -15.26 17.43
N ASN A 236 6.81 -16.00 18.32
CA ASN A 236 6.30 -17.35 18.06
C ASN A 236 4.81 -17.37 17.71
N GLY A 237 4.16 -16.20 17.67
CA GLY A 237 2.74 -16.06 17.41
C GLY A 237 1.84 -16.23 18.63
N ALA A 238 2.39 -16.23 19.85
CA ALA A 238 1.57 -16.24 21.06
C ALA A 238 1.03 -14.85 21.36
N TYR A 239 -0.22 -14.80 21.81
CA TYR A 239 -0.92 -13.56 22.11
C TYR A 239 -0.28 -12.80 23.28
N ILE A 240 -0.08 -11.52 23.09
CA ILE A 240 0.36 -10.60 24.14
C ILE A 240 -0.79 -9.67 24.52
N ASN A 241 -1.27 -8.86 23.57
CA ASN A 241 -2.41 -7.96 23.76
C ASN A 241 -3.01 -7.53 22.42
N GLN A 242 -4.05 -6.72 22.47
CA GLN A 242 -4.62 -6.04 21.32
C GLN A 242 -5.28 -4.73 21.74
N TRP A 243 -5.39 -3.80 20.81
CA TRP A 243 -6.12 -2.57 21.04
C TRP A 243 -6.94 -2.18 19.81
N PHE A 244 -8.10 -1.60 20.09
CA PHE A 244 -9.13 -1.34 19.12
C PHE A 244 -9.25 0.15 18.83
N GLY A 245 -9.44 0.49 17.55
CA GLY A 245 -9.62 1.86 17.10
C GLY A 245 -10.98 2.45 17.43
N ASN A 246 -12.00 1.61 17.67
CA ASN A 246 -13.37 2.04 17.91
C ASN A 246 -13.65 2.55 19.32
N LYS A 247 -12.65 2.59 20.19
CA LYS A 247 -12.80 3.18 21.52
C LYS A 247 -13.05 4.66 21.40
N ALA A 248 -14.14 5.16 21.99
CA ALA A 248 -14.41 6.58 22.05
C ALA A 248 -13.31 7.31 22.84
N GLY A 249 -12.91 8.50 22.37
CA GLY A 249 -11.93 9.34 23.04
C GLY A 249 -10.58 9.40 22.34
N GLN A 250 -9.56 9.72 23.10
CA GLN A 250 -8.21 9.82 22.58
C GLN A 250 -7.70 8.46 22.12
N GLY A 251 -6.93 8.44 21.02
CA GLY A 251 -6.38 7.22 20.45
C GLY A 251 -7.34 6.47 19.51
N HIS A 252 -8.50 7.04 19.19
CA HIS A 252 -9.38 6.49 18.15
C HIS A 252 -8.66 6.40 16.81
N PHE A 253 -8.85 5.27 16.10
CA PHE A 253 -8.46 5.10 14.70
C PHE A 253 -9.50 4.27 13.96
N SER A 254 -9.67 4.57 12.67
CA SER A 254 -10.72 3.97 11.84
C SER A 254 -10.20 2.81 11.01
N MET A 255 -8.89 2.80 10.73
CA MET A 255 -8.24 1.86 9.83
C MET A 255 -6.76 1.73 10.21
N VAL A 256 -6.20 0.55 10.08
CA VAL A 256 -4.73 0.34 10.22
C VAL A 256 -4.16 -0.01 8.86
N HIS A 257 -4.01 0.99 7.98
CA HIS A 257 -3.51 0.73 6.63
C HIS A 257 -1.98 0.66 6.59
N GLY A 258 -1.31 1.51 7.33
CA GLY A 258 0.14 1.46 7.57
C GLY A 258 0.43 1.10 9.02
N LEU A 259 1.52 0.40 9.27
CA LEU A 259 1.98 0.03 10.61
C LEU A 259 3.51 0.06 10.66
N ALA A 260 4.06 0.74 11.65
CA ALA A 260 5.48 0.78 11.89
C ALA A 260 5.79 0.72 13.38
N VAL A 261 6.90 0.11 13.75
CA VAL A 261 7.42 0.11 15.12
C VAL A 261 8.70 0.93 15.14
N ASN A 262 8.73 1.94 16.01
CA ASN A 262 9.95 2.71 16.21
C ASN A 262 10.99 1.83 16.92
N PRO A 263 12.14 1.52 16.28
CA PRO A 263 13.10 0.58 16.83
C PRO A 263 13.81 1.09 18.08
N ASP A 264 13.84 2.41 18.29
CA ASP A 264 14.57 3.02 19.40
C ASP A 264 13.78 3.02 20.73
N ASN A 265 12.43 3.11 20.64
CA ASN A 265 11.60 3.21 21.84
C ASN A 265 10.44 2.21 21.89
N GLY A 266 10.19 1.45 20.81
CA GLY A 266 9.13 0.46 20.71
C GLY A 266 7.72 1.03 20.50
N ASN A 267 7.59 2.32 20.24
CA ASN A 267 6.29 2.90 19.94
C ASN A 267 5.75 2.39 18.59
N VAL A 268 4.45 2.12 18.56
CA VAL A 268 3.75 1.60 17.40
C VAL A 268 2.99 2.75 16.73
N TYR A 269 3.32 3.01 15.47
CA TYR A 269 2.72 4.04 14.64
C TYR A 269 1.69 3.41 13.73
N ILE A 270 0.46 3.86 13.83
CA ILE A 270 -0.70 3.40 13.07
C ILE A 270 -1.02 4.43 12.00
N GLY A 271 -0.94 4.04 10.74
CA GLY A 271 -1.41 4.85 9.62
C GLY A 271 -2.92 4.74 9.48
N ASP A 272 -3.64 5.71 10.03
CA ASP A 272 -5.09 5.85 9.91
C ASP A 272 -5.40 6.62 8.62
N ARG A 273 -5.44 5.86 7.50
CA ARG A 273 -5.35 6.38 6.13
C ARG A 273 -6.37 7.45 5.83
N GLU A 274 -7.64 7.14 5.98
CA GLU A 274 -8.74 8.03 5.61
C GLU A 274 -8.90 9.23 6.55
N GLU A 275 -8.28 9.16 7.72
CA GLU A 275 -8.27 10.25 8.70
C GLU A 275 -7.00 11.12 8.57
N TYR A 276 -6.11 10.80 7.61
CA TYR A 276 -4.89 11.57 7.33
C TYR A 276 -4.01 11.77 8.57
N ARG A 277 -3.82 10.73 9.37
CA ARG A 277 -3.08 10.86 10.63
C ARG A 277 -2.29 9.60 10.97
N LEU A 278 -1.28 9.81 11.83
CA LEU A 278 -0.63 8.75 12.57
C LEU A 278 -1.19 8.72 13.98
N VAL A 279 -1.59 7.56 14.46
CA VAL A 279 -1.98 7.34 15.85
C VAL A 279 -0.90 6.50 16.51
N VAL A 280 -0.32 7.01 17.59
CA VAL A 280 0.84 6.41 18.23
C VAL A 280 0.46 5.78 19.56
N TYR A 281 0.85 4.53 19.72
CA TYR A 281 0.71 3.76 20.95
C TYR A 281 2.08 3.31 21.44
N ASP A 282 2.23 3.10 22.74
CA ASP A 282 3.37 2.38 23.25
C ASP A 282 3.22 0.85 23.02
N ARG A 283 4.28 0.08 23.23
CA ARG A 283 4.28 -1.38 23.07
C ARG A 283 3.28 -2.12 23.97
N ARG A 284 2.73 -1.46 24.99
CA ARG A 284 1.73 -2.02 25.90
C ARG A 284 0.31 -1.73 25.43
N GLY A 285 0.13 -0.96 24.35
CA GLY A 285 -1.15 -0.55 23.86
C GLY A 285 -1.73 0.67 24.59
N THR A 286 -0.88 1.50 25.21
CA THR A 286 -1.28 2.77 25.80
C THR A 286 -1.15 3.85 24.75
N PHE A 287 -2.21 4.65 24.57
CA PHE A 287 -2.19 5.79 23.66
C PHE A 287 -1.14 6.82 24.07
N VAL A 288 -0.32 7.26 23.11
CA VAL A 288 0.72 8.27 23.32
C VAL A 288 0.28 9.62 22.74
N ARG A 289 -0.02 9.65 21.44
CA ARG A 289 -0.41 10.88 20.73
C ARG A 289 -1.02 10.60 19.37
N THR A 290 -1.63 11.62 18.79
CA THR A 290 -2.03 11.65 17.37
C THR A 290 -1.22 12.72 16.65
N ILE A 291 -0.78 12.41 15.43
CA ILE A 291 -0.04 13.31 14.55
C ILE A 291 -0.88 13.51 13.30
N GLN A 292 -1.34 14.71 13.06
CA GLN A 292 -2.10 15.03 11.85
C GLN A 292 -1.14 15.10 10.66
N MET A 293 -1.44 14.34 9.63
CA MET A 293 -0.72 14.36 8.37
C MET A 293 -1.51 15.16 7.32
N ARG A 294 -0.84 15.55 6.24
CA ARG A 294 -1.47 16.30 5.15
C ARG A 294 -1.99 15.39 4.04
N ASN A 295 -1.38 14.22 3.91
CA ASN A 295 -1.64 13.25 2.85
C ASN A 295 -2.18 11.96 3.43
N LEU A 296 -2.75 11.11 2.59
CA LEU A 296 -3.14 9.75 2.95
C LEU A 296 -1.94 9.02 3.56
N VAL A 297 -2.18 8.26 4.63
CA VAL A 297 -1.16 7.42 5.26
C VAL A 297 -1.38 5.98 4.83
N CYS A 298 -0.95 5.63 3.61
CA CYS A 298 -1.19 4.30 3.05
C CYS A 298 -0.23 3.26 3.60
N GLY A 299 1.07 3.44 3.42
CA GLY A 299 2.05 2.50 3.92
C GLY A 299 3.06 3.18 4.81
N LEU A 300 3.57 2.46 5.78
CA LEU A 300 4.70 2.86 6.62
C LEU A 300 5.83 1.85 6.46
N TYR A 301 7.04 2.33 6.38
CA TYR A 301 8.24 1.51 6.29
C TYR A 301 9.35 2.11 7.15
N VAL A 302 10.02 1.28 7.90
CA VAL A 302 11.21 1.68 8.67
C VAL A 302 12.43 1.10 7.98
N ASP A 303 13.34 1.95 7.57
CA ASP A 303 14.56 1.51 6.91
C ASP A 303 15.63 1.03 7.94
N PRO A 304 16.71 0.38 7.48
CA PRO A 304 17.78 -0.09 8.36
C PRO A 304 18.50 1.02 9.16
N HIS A 305 18.31 2.29 8.81
CA HIS A 305 18.83 3.45 9.52
C HIS A 305 17.82 4.06 10.49
N HIS A 306 16.73 3.34 10.79
CA HIS A 306 15.65 3.77 11.69
C HIS A 306 14.88 4.99 11.19
N GLN A 307 14.95 5.30 9.89
CA GLN A 307 14.17 6.37 9.29
C GLN A 307 12.77 5.88 8.92
N LEU A 308 11.77 6.72 9.15
CA LEU A 308 10.39 6.39 8.83
C LEU A 308 10.01 6.94 7.46
N TRP A 309 9.44 6.06 6.64
CA TRP A 309 8.93 6.37 5.31
C TRP A 309 7.43 6.16 5.24
N MET A 310 6.75 7.02 4.49
CA MET A 310 5.30 7.02 4.35
C MET A 310 4.90 7.07 2.89
N ALA A 311 4.20 6.04 2.40
CA ALA A 311 3.53 6.08 1.11
C ALA A 311 2.21 6.83 1.24
N THR A 312 1.92 7.69 0.28
CA THR A 312 0.70 8.51 0.27
C THR A 312 -0.39 7.93 -0.63
N GLY A 313 -0.22 6.69 -1.11
CA GLY A 313 -1.19 6.00 -1.96
C GLY A 313 -1.53 6.81 -3.20
N GLN A 314 -2.80 7.19 -3.31
CA GLN A 314 -3.35 7.91 -4.46
C GLN A 314 -2.82 9.34 -4.65
N ASP A 315 -2.15 9.92 -3.64
CA ASP A 315 -1.49 11.22 -3.80
C ASP A 315 -0.18 11.12 -4.60
N GLY A 316 0.28 9.89 -4.86
CA GLY A 316 1.36 9.60 -5.80
C GLY A 316 2.74 10.05 -5.35
N GLN A 317 2.99 10.07 -4.03
CA GLN A 317 4.27 10.43 -3.44
C GLN A 317 4.68 9.48 -2.32
N ILE A 318 5.96 9.47 -2.01
CA ILE A 318 6.53 8.78 -0.85
C ILE A 318 7.34 9.80 -0.08
N PHE A 319 7.07 9.92 1.21
CA PHE A 319 7.73 10.86 2.09
C PHE A 319 8.70 10.15 3.04
N ARG A 320 9.87 10.73 3.25
CA ARG A 320 10.63 10.50 4.47
C ARG A 320 10.11 11.46 5.53
N ILE A 321 9.73 10.92 6.67
CA ILE A 321 9.21 11.69 7.81
C ILE A 321 10.02 11.38 9.05
N ASP A 322 10.10 12.33 9.97
CA ASP A 322 10.61 12.03 11.31
C ASP A 322 9.53 11.37 12.19
N TRP A 323 9.95 10.90 13.36
CA TRP A 323 9.02 10.27 14.29
C TRP A 323 8.01 11.24 14.91
N ASP A 324 8.16 12.54 14.69
CA ASP A 324 7.20 13.60 15.07
C ASP A 324 6.22 13.94 13.94
N GLY A 325 6.39 13.33 12.76
CA GLY A 325 5.53 13.49 11.59
C GLY A 325 5.92 14.66 10.69
N ASN A 326 7.07 15.30 10.91
CA ASN A 326 7.56 16.33 10.01
C ASN A 326 8.04 15.69 8.71
N ILE A 327 7.63 16.24 7.57
CA ILE A 327 8.05 15.75 6.25
C ILE A 327 9.45 16.31 5.96
N LEU A 328 10.43 15.41 5.88
CA LEU A 328 11.83 15.72 5.64
C LEU A 328 12.18 15.79 4.15
N GLY A 329 11.44 15.07 3.32
CA GLY A 329 11.62 15.06 1.88
C GLY A 329 10.58 14.20 1.18
N ALA A 330 10.51 14.32 -0.14
CA ALA A 330 9.57 13.62 -0.99
C ALA A 330 10.25 12.95 -2.17
N ILE A 331 9.71 11.80 -2.56
CA ILE A 331 10.03 11.07 -3.79
C ILE A 331 8.73 10.96 -4.61
N GLY A 332 8.82 11.17 -5.91
CA GLY A 332 7.72 11.02 -6.84
C GLY A 332 7.16 12.33 -7.35
N ASN A 333 6.62 12.26 -8.56
CA ASN A 333 6.13 13.40 -9.35
C ASN A 333 4.60 13.57 -9.27
N GLY A 334 3.98 13.02 -8.22
CA GLY A 334 2.53 13.04 -8.05
C GLY A 334 1.81 11.85 -8.72
N PRO A 335 0.48 11.86 -8.71
CA PRO A 335 -0.32 10.75 -9.22
C PRO A 335 -0.25 10.62 -10.72
N GLY A 336 -0.11 9.39 -11.23
CA GLY A 336 -0.09 9.13 -12.67
C GLY A 336 0.68 7.89 -13.08
N ARG A 337 0.87 7.73 -14.40
CA ARG A 337 1.57 6.59 -15.01
C ARG A 337 2.92 6.95 -15.65
N GLY A 338 3.28 8.23 -15.63
CA GLY A 338 4.55 8.72 -16.15
C GLY A 338 5.75 8.34 -15.27
N GLU A 339 6.91 8.75 -15.71
CA GLU A 339 8.17 8.55 -14.98
C GLU A 339 8.11 9.21 -13.60
N GLY A 340 8.42 8.42 -12.57
CA GLY A 340 8.37 8.87 -11.19
C GLY A 340 6.98 9.18 -10.66
N GLN A 341 5.91 8.86 -11.38
CA GLN A 341 4.53 8.99 -10.91
C GLN A 341 4.01 7.66 -10.39
N PHE A 342 3.17 7.70 -9.36
CA PHE A 342 2.49 6.52 -8.79
C PHE A 342 0.98 6.71 -8.89
N ILE A 343 0.22 5.63 -9.19
CA ILE A 343 -1.25 5.68 -9.15
C ILE A 343 -1.73 5.43 -7.73
N GLU A 344 -1.24 4.34 -7.15
CA GLU A 344 -1.59 3.93 -5.79
C GLU A 344 -0.47 3.07 -5.19
N SER A 345 0.57 3.75 -4.70
CA SER A 345 1.67 3.10 -3.99
C SER A 345 1.29 2.89 -2.53
N ASN A 346 1.21 1.62 -2.10
CA ASN A 346 0.87 1.29 -0.71
C ASN A 346 2.11 0.94 0.11
N TYR A 347 2.87 -0.05 -0.32
CA TYR A 347 4.02 -0.54 0.43
C TYR A 347 5.30 -0.44 -0.38
N MET A 348 6.40 -0.28 0.32
CA MET A 348 7.72 -0.06 -0.25
C MET A 348 8.78 -0.88 0.46
N ALA A 349 9.92 -1.01 -0.18
CA ALA A 349 11.14 -1.54 0.40
C ALA A 349 12.34 -0.80 -0.17
N MET A 350 13.48 -0.87 0.52
CA MET A 350 14.73 -0.28 0.07
C MET A 350 15.84 -1.32 0.06
N ASP A 351 16.71 -1.25 -0.96
CA ASP A 351 17.89 -2.10 -1.03
C ASP A 351 19.07 -1.49 -0.23
N LEU A 352 20.17 -2.22 -0.12
CA LEU A 352 21.36 -1.75 0.62
C LEU A 352 22.03 -0.51 -0.01
N GLU A 353 21.71 -0.18 -1.25
CA GLU A 353 22.16 1.04 -1.88
C GLU A 353 21.26 2.24 -1.57
N GLY A 354 20.15 2.01 -0.84
CA GLY A 354 19.13 3.02 -0.55
C GLY A 354 18.15 3.25 -1.70
N ASN A 355 18.18 2.45 -2.77
CA ASN A 355 17.17 2.55 -3.82
C ASN A 355 15.82 2.09 -3.30
N LEU A 356 14.78 2.84 -3.62
CA LEU A 356 13.42 2.56 -3.20
C LEU A 356 12.67 1.77 -4.28
N TYR A 357 11.95 0.75 -3.83
CA TYR A 357 11.04 -0.05 -4.66
C TYR A 357 9.62 0.08 -4.12
N THR A 358 8.66 0.21 -5.03
CA THR A 358 7.24 0.20 -4.66
C THR A 358 6.41 -0.48 -5.73
N GLY A 359 5.33 -1.13 -5.30
CA GLY A 359 4.30 -1.66 -6.17
C GLY A 359 3.17 -0.65 -6.37
N ASP A 360 2.45 -0.81 -7.47
CA ASP A 360 1.23 -0.04 -7.75
C ASP A 360 0.03 -0.97 -7.73
N THR A 361 -0.90 -0.75 -6.81
CA THR A 361 -2.03 -1.67 -6.59
C THR A 361 -3.04 -1.68 -7.73
N SER A 362 -3.02 -0.65 -8.55
CA SER A 362 -3.98 -0.47 -9.64
C SER A 362 -3.47 -0.97 -11.00
N VAL A 363 -2.18 -1.27 -11.11
CA VAL A 363 -1.54 -1.76 -12.34
C VAL A 363 -0.41 -2.73 -12.04
N ALA A 364 -0.10 -3.60 -12.99
CA ALA A 364 1.07 -4.48 -12.94
C ALA A 364 2.35 -3.64 -13.15
N ARG A 365 2.83 -3.00 -12.07
CA ARG A 365 4.04 -2.17 -12.12
C ARG A 365 4.80 -2.24 -10.81
N ILE A 366 6.10 -2.49 -10.92
CA ILE A 366 7.08 -2.28 -9.87
C ILE A 366 7.94 -1.11 -10.29
N THR A 367 8.03 -0.09 -9.46
CA THR A 367 8.85 1.10 -9.72
C THR A 367 10.08 1.06 -8.83
N LYS A 368 11.25 1.28 -9.45
CA LYS A 368 12.51 1.53 -8.76
C LYS A 368 12.84 3.02 -8.87
N MET A 369 13.12 3.63 -7.73
CA MET A 369 13.67 4.99 -7.62
C MET A 369 15.11 4.88 -7.12
N VAL A 370 16.06 5.34 -7.93
CA VAL A 370 17.49 5.25 -7.62
C VAL A 370 17.89 6.40 -6.70
N ALA A 371 18.50 6.05 -5.58
CA ALA A 371 18.98 7.01 -4.60
C ALA A 371 20.09 7.91 -5.18
N PRO A 372 20.04 9.23 -4.94
CA PRO A 372 21.18 10.10 -5.22
C PRO A 372 22.34 9.75 -4.27
N ARG A 373 23.57 10.17 -4.61
CA ARG A 373 24.76 9.85 -3.79
C ARG A 373 24.62 10.26 -2.32
N SER A 374 23.95 11.36 -2.05
CA SER A 374 23.70 11.87 -0.70
C SER A 374 22.82 10.96 0.16
N GLU A 375 22.04 10.09 -0.47
CA GLU A 375 21.09 9.19 0.22
C GLU A 375 21.53 7.72 0.15
N ARG A 376 22.67 7.41 -0.48
CA ARG A 376 23.18 6.04 -0.55
C ARG A 376 23.76 5.59 0.77
N TRP A 377 23.41 4.38 1.16
CA TRP A 377 23.87 3.78 2.42
C TRP A 377 25.22 3.07 2.29
N ILE A 378 25.51 2.56 1.09
CA ILE A 378 26.80 1.91 0.78
C ILE A 378 27.31 2.53 -0.52
N ASP A 379 28.52 3.04 -0.46
CA ASP A 379 29.22 3.47 -1.69
C ASP A 379 29.79 2.21 -2.36
N VAL A 380 29.13 1.70 -3.40
CA VAL A 380 29.47 0.42 -4.07
C VAL A 380 30.76 0.54 -4.90
N HIS A 381 31.43 1.69 -4.84
CA HIS A 381 32.62 2.00 -5.64
C HIS A 381 33.91 2.13 -4.82
N THR A 382 33.95 1.64 -3.57
CA THR A 382 35.17 1.52 -2.77
C THR A 382 35.70 0.09 -2.73
#